data_f2afa379658777448b7c0edf3ef9d2bc
#
_entry.id   f2afa379658777448b7c0edf3ef9d2bc
#
_cell.length_a   1.000
_cell.length_b   1.000
_cell.length_c   1.000
_cell.angle_alpha   90.00
_cell.angle_beta   90.00
_cell.angle_gamma   90.00
#
_symmetry.space_group_name_H-M   'P 1'
#
loop_
_entity.id
_entity.type
_entity.pdbx_description
1 polymer ?
#
loop_
_entity_poly.entity_id
_entity_poly.type
_entity_poly.pdbx_seq_one_letter_code
_entity_poly.pdbx_strand_id
1 'polypeptide(L)'
;IIKYESVHQINSWKELRDRIDSTDRRCYAFFHPAMGNEPLIFVEVALTRDVPNNINQILNTERNPDRINTLNKAIFYSISNCQRGLDGISFGNYLIKDVVKFIQSELPMIKEFFTLSPVPDFMEWMKSSNNNLYNNINNHPSAETLTNNENLLNDLVRKYLLISDRSDNRPNDPVTRFHVGNGASMHQINFLADSIVAISVAGNSPKNSVKKYFISSFW
;
A
#
# COMPACT_ATOMS: atom_id res chain seq x y z
N ILE A 1 -16.71 -3.98 -1.26
CA ILE A 1 -15.26 -3.88 -1.50
C ILE A 1 -15.00 -3.16 -2.82
N ILE A 2 -15.44 -3.65 -3.98
CA ILE A 2 -15.17 -3.05 -5.32
C ILE A 2 -15.40 -1.54 -5.35
N LYS A 3 -16.53 -1.08 -4.76
CA LYS A 3 -16.89 0.36 -4.71
C LYS A 3 -15.91 1.21 -3.91
N TYR A 4 -15.26 0.61 -2.90
CA TYR A 4 -14.50 1.34 -1.89
C TYR A 4 -12.99 1.10 -1.96
N GLU A 5 -12.54 0.12 -2.77
CA GLU A 5 -11.11 -0.14 -2.93
C GLU A 5 -10.41 1.05 -3.58
N SER A 6 -9.55 1.71 -2.81
CA SER A 6 -8.89 2.97 -3.21
C SER A 6 -7.40 2.81 -3.53
N VAL A 7 -6.81 1.68 -3.15
CA VAL A 7 -5.36 1.43 -3.31
C VAL A 7 -5.07 0.64 -4.58
N HIS A 8 -5.78 -0.47 -4.77
CA HIS A 8 -5.61 -1.39 -5.92
C HIS A 8 -6.97 -1.71 -6.54
N GLN A 9 -7.33 -0.98 -7.57
CA GLN A 9 -8.63 -1.11 -8.23
C GLN A 9 -8.97 -2.56 -8.57
N ILE A 10 -10.23 -2.94 -8.33
CA ILE A 10 -10.78 -4.25 -8.67
C ILE A 10 -11.66 -4.09 -9.89
N ASN A 11 -11.27 -4.70 -11.02
CA ASN A 11 -11.94 -4.50 -12.31
C ASN A 11 -12.92 -5.62 -12.67
N SER A 12 -12.92 -6.71 -11.91
CA SER A 12 -13.76 -7.88 -12.20
C SER A 12 -14.17 -8.66 -10.94
N TRP A 13 -15.25 -9.41 -11.05
CA TRP A 13 -15.67 -10.35 -10.01
C TRP A 13 -14.64 -11.46 -9.77
N LYS A 14 -13.88 -11.84 -10.79
CA LYS A 14 -12.78 -12.80 -10.64
C LYS A 14 -11.70 -12.24 -9.75
N GLU A 15 -11.25 -11.00 -10.00
CA GLU A 15 -10.25 -10.33 -9.16
C GLU A 15 -10.72 -10.18 -7.71
N LEU A 16 -12.00 -9.82 -7.49
CA LEU A 16 -12.54 -9.76 -6.14
C LEU A 16 -12.45 -11.12 -5.45
N ARG A 17 -12.92 -12.18 -6.12
CA ARG A 17 -12.89 -13.54 -5.58
C ARG A 17 -11.46 -13.97 -5.25
N ASP A 18 -10.52 -13.66 -6.13
CA ASP A 18 -9.09 -13.96 -5.92
C ASP A 18 -8.53 -13.27 -4.68
N ARG A 19 -9.09 -12.13 -4.26
CA ARG A 19 -8.64 -11.38 -3.07
C ARG A 19 -9.31 -11.81 -1.76
N ILE A 20 -10.50 -12.41 -1.82
CA ILE A 20 -11.27 -12.72 -0.60
C ILE A 20 -11.48 -14.22 -0.36
N ASP A 21 -11.45 -15.04 -1.41
CA ASP A 21 -11.82 -16.46 -1.36
C ASP A 21 -10.64 -17.42 -1.48
N SER A 22 -9.42 -16.89 -1.58
CA SER A 22 -8.21 -17.69 -1.67
C SER A 22 -7.67 -18.05 -0.28
N THR A 23 -7.08 -19.26 -0.17
CA THR A 23 -6.56 -19.76 1.10
C THR A 23 -5.47 -18.89 1.71
N ASP A 24 -4.71 -18.18 0.87
CA ASP A 24 -3.62 -17.27 1.25
C ASP A 24 -4.03 -15.78 1.26
N ARG A 25 -5.34 -15.50 1.24
CA ARG A 25 -5.88 -14.13 1.29
C ARG A 25 -6.88 -14.02 2.42
N ARG A 26 -6.93 -12.83 2.99
CA ARG A 26 -7.91 -12.44 4.00
C ARG A 26 -8.39 -11.02 3.72
N CYS A 27 -9.67 -10.82 3.93
CA CYS A 27 -10.26 -9.49 3.94
C CYS A 27 -11.03 -9.31 5.24
N TYR A 28 -10.65 -8.32 6.02
CA TYR A 28 -11.31 -7.99 7.28
C TYR A 28 -11.97 -6.63 7.14
N ALA A 29 -13.17 -6.49 7.68
CA ALA A 29 -13.91 -5.23 7.64
C ALA A 29 -14.53 -4.91 8.99
N PHE A 30 -14.55 -3.63 9.33
CA PHE A 30 -15.30 -3.11 10.46
C PHE A 30 -16.66 -2.64 10.01
N PHE A 31 -17.70 -3.08 10.73
CA PHE A 31 -19.08 -2.65 10.55
C PHE A 31 -19.57 -1.95 11.81
N HIS A 32 -20.47 -1.01 11.63
CA HIS A 32 -21.20 -0.41 12.74
C HIS A 32 -22.69 -0.71 12.61
N PRO A 33 -23.39 -1.10 13.68
CA PRO A 33 -24.81 -1.49 13.60
C PRO A 33 -25.71 -0.43 12.97
N ALA A 34 -25.42 0.85 13.18
CA ALA A 34 -26.17 1.97 12.61
C ALA A 34 -25.95 2.16 11.10
N MET A 35 -24.98 1.49 10.49
CA MET A 35 -24.64 1.61 9.06
C MET A 35 -25.19 0.47 8.21
N GLY A 36 -25.97 -0.43 8.82
CA GLY A 36 -26.49 -1.62 8.12
C GLY A 36 -25.34 -2.51 7.63
N ASN A 37 -25.35 -2.83 6.32
CA ASN A 37 -24.34 -3.70 5.70
C ASN A 37 -23.16 -2.94 5.08
N GLU A 38 -23.06 -1.62 5.28
CA GLU A 38 -21.95 -0.83 4.74
C GLU A 38 -20.76 -0.88 5.71
N PRO A 39 -19.57 -1.27 5.23
CA PRO A 39 -18.37 -1.25 6.08
C PRO A 39 -17.93 0.19 6.37
N LEU A 40 -17.31 0.38 7.51
CA LEU A 40 -16.61 1.63 7.85
C LEU A 40 -15.23 1.68 7.19
N ILE A 41 -14.51 0.59 7.30
CA ILE A 41 -13.16 0.40 6.76
C ILE A 41 -12.93 -1.08 6.51
N PHE A 42 -12.12 -1.42 5.51
CA PHE A 42 -11.63 -2.77 5.33
C PHE A 42 -10.14 -2.80 5.04
N VAL A 43 -9.56 -3.98 5.24
CA VAL A 43 -8.15 -4.25 4.99
C VAL A 43 -8.00 -5.58 4.28
N GLU A 44 -7.15 -5.60 3.25
CA GLU A 44 -6.79 -6.80 2.52
C GLU A 44 -5.40 -7.26 2.93
N VAL A 45 -5.27 -8.56 3.23
CA VAL A 45 -4.05 -9.18 3.72
C VAL A 45 -3.69 -10.38 2.85
N ALA A 46 -2.42 -10.45 2.44
CA ALA A 46 -1.83 -11.61 1.81
C ALA A 46 -0.97 -12.37 2.82
N LEU A 47 -1.12 -13.69 2.87
CA LEU A 47 -0.21 -14.56 3.61
C LEU A 47 0.91 -15.00 2.67
N THR A 48 2.16 -14.84 3.09
CA THR A 48 3.32 -15.09 2.24
C THR A 48 4.43 -15.79 3.02
N ARG A 49 5.38 -16.37 2.29
CA ARG A 49 6.64 -16.86 2.85
C ARG A 49 7.69 -15.75 2.89
N ASP A 50 7.77 -14.98 1.81
CA ASP A 50 8.77 -13.93 1.64
C ASP A 50 8.08 -12.56 1.63
N VAL A 51 8.82 -11.52 1.97
CA VAL A 51 8.31 -10.14 1.87
C VAL A 51 8.30 -9.74 0.40
N PRO A 52 7.13 -9.42 -0.20
CA PRO A 52 7.06 -9.04 -1.60
C PRO A 52 7.67 -7.66 -1.82
N ASN A 53 8.39 -7.49 -2.91
CA ASN A 53 8.93 -6.21 -3.34
C ASN A 53 8.10 -5.51 -4.43
N ASN A 54 7.05 -6.18 -4.89
CA ASN A 54 6.16 -5.69 -5.94
C ASN A 54 4.73 -6.20 -5.69
N ILE A 55 3.74 -5.32 -5.92
CA ILE A 55 2.33 -5.65 -5.69
C ILE A 55 1.82 -6.78 -6.59
N ASN A 56 2.39 -6.95 -7.78
CA ASN A 56 2.01 -8.03 -8.70
C ASN A 56 2.35 -9.42 -8.13
N GLN A 57 3.33 -9.53 -7.26
CA GLN A 57 3.62 -10.78 -6.54
C GLN A 57 2.46 -11.17 -5.61
N ILE A 58 1.64 -10.22 -5.21
CA ILE A 58 0.42 -10.45 -4.45
C ILE A 58 -0.78 -10.65 -5.38
N LEU A 59 -0.97 -9.78 -6.38
CA LEU A 59 -2.20 -9.74 -7.17
C LEU A 59 -2.22 -10.78 -8.30
N ASN A 60 -1.08 -11.05 -8.95
CA ASN A 60 -0.99 -11.83 -10.20
C ASN A 60 -0.34 -13.21 -10.03
N THR A 61 -0.03 -13.64 -8.82
CA THR A 61 0.67 -14.92 -8.62
C THR A 61 -0.27 -16.10 -8.82
N GLU A 62 0.14 -17.08 -9.62
CA GLU A 62 -0.47 -18.40 -9.61
C GLU A 62 -0.29 -19.03 -8.23
N ARG A 63 -1.39 -19.43 -7.64
CA ARG A 63 -1.44 -19.83 -6.23
C ARG A 63 -1.41 -21.34 -6.11
N ASN A 64 -0.58 -21.82 -5.20
CA ASN A 64 -0.57 -23.22 -4.81
C ASN A 64 -1.16 -23.35 -3.40
N PRO A 65 -2.41 -23.83 -3.28
CA PRO A 65 -3.09 -23.96 -1.99
C PRO A 65 -2.37 -24.90 -1.00
N ASP A 66 -1.55 -25.83 -1.50
CA ASP A 66 -0.85 -26.83 -0.66
C ASP A 66 0.29 -26.21 0.16
N ARG A 67 0.64 -24.95 -0.06
CA ARG A 67 1.75 -24.27 0.62
C ARG A 67 1.34 -23.44 1.83
N ILE A 68 0.09 -23.46 2.24
CA ILE A 68 -0.39 -22.60 3.34
C ILE A 68 0.42 -22.79 4.64
N ASN A 69 0.83 -24.01 4.93
CA ASN A 69 1.62 -24.33 6.14
C ASN A 69 3.07 -23.81 6.10
N THR A 70 3.53 -23.31 4.95
CA THR A 70 4.86 -22.71 4.81
C THR A 70 4.83 -21.17 4.91
N LEU A 71 3.65 -20.59 5.02
CA LEU A 71 3.46 -19.16 5.11
C LEU A 71 3.68 -18.70 6.54
N ASN A 72 4.48 -17.68 6.74
CA ASN A 72 4.83 -17.18 8.07
C ASN A 72 4.72 -15.65 8.21
N LYS A 73 4.33 -14.96 7.13
CA LYS A 73 4.18 -13.51 7.07
C LYS A 73 2.78 -13.11 6.64
N ALA A 74 2.30 -12.01 7.18
CA ALA A 74 1.07 -11.35 6.75
C ALA A 74 1.40 -9.97 6.19
N ILE A 75 1.00 -9.71 4.96
CA ILE A 75 1.24 -8.46 4.23
C ILE A 75 -0.08 -7.72 4.07
N PHE A 76 -0.23 -6.61 4.76
CA PHE A 76 -1.34 -5.69 4.59
C PHE A 76 -1.08 -4.84 3.35
N TYR A 77 -1.80 -5.05 2.26
CA TYR A 77 -1.54 -4.38 1.00
C TYR A 77 -2.64 -3.40 0.57
N SER A 78 -3.80 -3.43 1.21
CA SER A 78 -4.83 -2.41 1.05
C SER A 78 -5.51 -2.11 2.39
N ILE A 79 -5.70 -0.81 2.67
CA ILE A 79 -6.47 -0.29 3.80
C ILE A 79 -7.35 0.81 3.22
N SER A 80 -8.67 0.58 3.19
CA SER A 80 -9.62 1.45 2.50
C SER A 80 -10.72 1.94 3.44
N ASN A 81 -10.78 3.26 3.65
CA ASN A 81 -11.93 3.91 4.29
C ASN A 81 -13.13 3.87 3.35
N CYS A 82 -14.28 3.43 3.86
CA CYS A 82 -15.52 3.33 3.09
C CYS A 82 -16.44 4.53 3.31
N GLN A 83 -16.21 5.28 4.39
CA GLN A 83 -17.08 6.37 4.81
C GLN A 83 -16.31 7.68 4.85
N ARG A 84 -16.80 8.72 4.15
CA ARG A 84 -16.19 10.06 4.13
C ARG A 84 -16.09 10.70 5.52
N GLY A 85 -17.02 10.38 6.42
CA GLY A 85 -16.99 10.86 7.79
C GLY A 85 -15.83 10.37 8.64
N LEU A 86 -15.06 9.41 8.15
CA LEU A 86 -13.85 8.89 8.79
C LEU A 86 -12.56 9.55 8.29
N ASP A 87 -12.66 10.50 7.37
CA ASP A 87 -11.48 11.20 6.87
C ASP A 87 -10.79 11.95 8.03
N GLY A 88 -9.50 11.71 8.21
CA GLY A 88 -8.71 12.28 9.30
C GLY A 88 -8.85 11.55 10.65
N ILE A 89 -9.69 10.54 10.77
CA ILE A 89 -9.83 9.72 11.99
C ILE A 89 -8.94 8.47 11.85
N SER A 90 -8.05 8.25 12.82
CA SER A 90 -7.11 7.12 12.83
C SER A 90 -7.75 5.77 13.20
N PHE A 91 -8.89 5.43 12.60
CA PHE A 91 -9.54 4.12 12.82
C PHE A 91 -8.70 2.94 12.30
N GLY A 92 -7.96 3.16 11.21
CA GLY A 92 -7.12 2.12 10.61
C GLY A 92 -6.09 1.52 11.57
N ASN A 93 -5.63 2.28 12.55
CA ASN A 93 -4.72 1.78 13.58
C ASN A 93 -5.35 0.66 14.43
N TYR A 94 -6.56 0.89 14.93
CA TYR A 94 -7.28 -0.13 15.72
C TYR A 94 -7.55 -1.37 14.88
N LEU A 95 -8.04 -1.17 13.65
CA LEU A 95 -8.32 -2.27 12.74
C LEU A 95 -7.08 -3.13 12.48
N ILE A 96 -5.94 -2.51 12.16
CA ILE A 96 -4.71 -3.26 11.89
C ILE A 96 -4.29 -4.08 13.11
N LYS A 97 -4.28 -3.49 14.30
CA LYS A 97 -3.90 -4.18 15.54
C LYS A 97 -4.84 -5.33 15.89
N ASP A 98 -6.13 -5.15 15.69
CA ASP A 98 -7.11 -6.19 15.94
C ASP A 98 -7.02 -7.31 14.91
N VAL A 99 -6.80 -6.98 13.63
CA VAL A 99 -6.55 -7.97 12.58
C VAL A 99 -5.26 -8.76 12.85
N VAL A 100 -4.19 -8.11 13.32
CA VAL A 100 -2.94 -8.81 13.73
C VAL A 100 -3.24 -9.83 14.82
N LYS A 101 -3.95 -9.44 15.90
CA LYS A 101 -4.32 -10.36 16.99
C LYS A 101 -5.18 -11.51 16.47
N PHE A 102 -6.14 -11.22 15.60
CA PHE A 102 -7.02 -12.22 15.02
C PHE A 102 -6.24 -13.23 14.18
N ILE A 103 -5.37 -12.76 13.28
CA ILE A 103 -4.51 -13.62 12.47
C ILE A 103 -3.60 -14.47 13.36
N GLN A 104 -2.97 -13.90 14.40
CA GLN A 104 -2.12 -14.64 15.32
C GLN A 104 -2.87 -15.74 16.08
N SER A 105 -4.14 -15.52 16.40
CA SER A 105 -4.98 -16.52 17.07
C SER A 105 -5.43 -17.64 16.13
N GLU A 106 -5.76 -17.30 14.87
CA GLU A 106 -6.21 -18.27 13.85
C GLU A 106 -5.04 -19.04 13.23
N LEU A 107 -3.93 -18.37 12.99
CA LEU A 107 -2.75 -18.86 12.29
C LEU A 107 -1.47 -18.62 13.12
N PRO A 108 -1.21 -19.42 14.16
CA PRO A 108 -0.07 -19.20 15.06
C PRO A 108 1.31 -19.27 14.39
N MET A 109 1.40 -19.82 13.16
CA MET A 109 2.61 -19.82 12.36
C MET A 109 2.97 -18.44 11.80
N ILE A 110 2.00 -17.53 11.66
CA ILE A 110 2.26 -16.17 11.19
C ILE A 110 2.88 -15.35 12.32
N LYS A 111 4.14 -14.97 12.14
CA LYS A 111 4.93 -14.27 13.18
C LYS A 111 5.31 -12.85 12.80
N GLU A 112 5.34 -12.56 11.52
CA GLU A 112 5.81 -11.30 10.99
C GLU A 112 4.68 -10.60 10.21
N PHE A 113 4.53 -9.31 10.46
CA PHE A 113 3.46 -8.49 9.89
C PHE A 113 4.07 -7.28 9.19
N PHE A 114 3.71 -7.09 7.93
CA PHE A 114 4.21 -6.01 7.09
C PHE A 114 3.06 -5.25 6.45
N THR A 115 3.30 -3.99 6.08
CA THR A 115 2.46 -3.26 5.15
C THR A 115 3.20 -3.04 3.85
N LEU A 116 2.53 -3.21 2.73
CA LEU A 116 2.99 -2.78 1.41
C LEU A 116 2.16 -1.57 1.02
N SER A 117 2.73 -0.38 1.20
CA SER A 117 1.99 0.87 1.11
C SER A 117 2.52 1.78 0.00
N PRO A 118 1.64 2.49 -0.73
CA PRO A 118 2.05 3.48 -1.72
C PRO A 118 2.62 4.73 -1.05
N VAL A 119 3.37 5.50 -1.82
CA VAL A 119 3.86 6.84 -1.46
C VAL A 119 3.13 7.87 -2.32
N PRO A 120 1.91 8.29 -1.94
CA PRO A 120 0.99 8.98 -2.83
C PRO A 120 1.44 10.38 -3.23
N ASP A 121 2.01 11.14 -2.31
CA ASP A 121 2.29 12.58 -2.50
C ASP A 121 3.74 12.84 -2.94
N PHE A 122 4.53 11.78 -3.21
CA PHE A 122 5.93 11.92 -3.57
C PHE A 122 6.16 12.76 -4.84
N MET A 123 5.34 12.57 -5.86
CA MET A 123 5.48 13.33 -7.12
C MET A 123 5.20 14.82 -6.91
N GLU A 124 4.20 15.18 -6.13
CA GLU A 124 3.91 16.59 -5.84
C GLU A 124 5.02 17.24 -5.00
N TRP A 125 5.55 16.51 -4.01
CA TRP A 125 6.72 16.96 -3.26
C TRP A 125 7.96 17.10 -4.17
N MET A 126 8.20 16.14 -5.07
CA MET A 126 9.32 16.18 -5.99
C MET A 126 9.24 17.39 -6.95
N LYS A 127 8.04 17.78 -7.37
CA LYS A 127 7.83 18.98 -8.19
C LYS A 127 8.41 20.24 -7.53
N SER A 128 8.24 20.38 -6.22
CA SER A 128 8.81 21.51 -5.47
C SER A 128 10.29 21.34 -5.16
N SER A 129 10.78 20.12 -4.96
CA SER A 129 12.13 19.83 -4.50
C SER A 129 13.14 19.62 -5.65
N ASN A 130 12.68 19.09 -6.79
CA ASN A 130 13.48 18.85 -8.00
C ASN A 130 12.61 18.95 -9.26
N ASN A 131 12.29 20.18 -9.65
CA ASN A 131 11.40 20.44 -10.79
C ASN A 131 11.93 19.89 -12.12
N ASN A 132 13.24 19.85 -12.33
CA ASN A 132 13.83 19.33 -13.57
C ASN A 132 13.58 17.84 -13.73
N LEU A 133 13.82 17.06 -12.67
CA LEU A 133 13.55 15.62 -12.70
C LEU A 133 12.05 15.34 -12.79
N TYR A 134 11.23 16.09 -12.06
CA TYR A 134 9.77 16.01 -12.15
C TYR A 134 9.29 16.21 -13.60
N ASN A 135 9.74 17.30 -14.27
CA ASN A 135 9.36 17.58 -15.64
C ASN A 135 9.86 16.52 -16.62
N ASN A 136 11.09 16.01 -16.45
CA ASN A 136 11.61 14.92 -17.27
C ASN A 136 10.72 13.67 -17.19
N ILE A 137 10.39 13.22 -15.99
CA ILE A 137 9.53 12.04 -15.78
C ILE A 137 8.09 12.30 -16.24
N ASN A 138 7.54 13.49 -15.97
CA ASN A 138 6.17 13.81 -16.32
C ASN A 138 5.97 13.95 -17.85
N ASN A 139 6.97 14.46 -18.56
CA ASN A 139 6.92 14.64 -20.02
C ASN A 139 7.27 13.35 -20.77
N HIS A 140 8.06 12.47 -20.17
CA HIS A 140 8.50 11.21 -20.77
C HIS A 140 8.25 10.02 -19.80
N PRO A 141 6.98 9.71 -19.49
CA PRO A 141 6.63 8.68 -18.50
C PRO A 141 6.85 7.29 -19.06
N SER A 142 8.05 6.76 -18.93
CA SER A 142 8.40 5.40 -19.36
C SER A 142 9.17 4.66 -18.27
N ALA A 143 9.15 3.33 -18.33
CA ALA A 143 9.97 2.51 -17.44
C ALA A 143 11.47 2.81 -17.62
N GLU A 144 11.89 3.08 -18.85
CA GLU A 144 13.27 3.45 -19.18
C GLU A 144 13.67 4.77 -18.52
N THR A 145 12.83 5.82 -18.62
CA THR A 145 13.07 7.11 -17.96
C THR A 145 13.21 6.94 -16.45
N LEU A 146 12.36 6.11 -15.84
CA LEU A 146 12.44 5.83 -14.41
C LEU A 146 13.71 5.08 -14.05
N THR A 147 14.06 4.04 -14.80
CA THR A 147 15.27 3.23 -14.56
C THR A 147 16.54 4.05 -14.73
N ASN A 148 16.60 4.91 -15.76
CA ASN A 148 17.76 5.80 -15.98
C ASN A 148 17.95 6.83 -14.84
N ASN A 149 16.92 7.09 -14.05
CA ASN A 149 16.96 7.99 -12.91
C ASN A 149 16.81 7.26 -11.55
N GLU A 150 16.96 5.94 -11.51
CA GLU A 150 16.66 5.13 -10.32
C GLU A 150 17.41 5.60 -9.07
N ASN A 151 18.71 5.80 -9.14
CA ASN A 151 19.51 6.21 -7.99
C ASN A 151 19.03 7.55 -7.41
N LEU A 152 18.83 8.55 -8.29
CA LEU A 152 18.34 9.86 -7.87
C LEU A 152 16.93 9.79 -7.30
N LEU A 153 16.06 8.99 -7.91
CA LEU A 153 14.70 8.77 -7.39
C LEU A 153 14.71 8.08 -6.03
N ASN A 154 15.59 7.09 -5.81
CA ASN A 154 15.72 6.42 -4.52
C ASN A 154 16.22 7.38 -3.43
N ASP A 155 17.17 8.24 -3.74
CA ASP A 155 17.66 9.25 -2.78
C ASP A 155 16.58 10.26 -2.44
N LEU A 156 15.81 10.72 -3.43
CA LEU A 156 14.70 11.65 -3.20
C LEU A 156 13.57 11.02 -2.40
N VAL A 157 13.23 9.76 -2.67
CA VAL A 157 12.22 9.03 -1.88
C VAL A 157 12.70 8.86 -0.44
N ARG A 158 13.96 8.48 -0.23
CA ARG A 158 14.53 8.39 1.13
C ARG A 158 14.45 9.73 1.85
N LYS A 159 14.84 10.82 1.18
CA LYS A 159 14.71 12.17 1.74
C LYS A 159 13.27 12.49 2.12
N TYR A 160 12.32 12.23 1.22
CA TYR A 160 10.90 12.49 1.44
C TYR A 160 10.31 11.70 2.62
N LEU A 161 10.71 10.44 2.78
CA LEU A 161 10.18 9.55 3.81
C LEU A 161 10.85 9.73 5.17
N LEU A 162 12.16 10.04 5.19
CA LEU A 162 12.96 10.01 6.43
C LEU A 162 13.29 11.40 6.96
N ILE A 163 13.38 12.42 6.10
CA ILE A 163 13.72 13.78 6.49
C ILE A 163 12.43 14.59 6.52
N SER A 164 12.14 15.17 7.67
CA SER A 164 10.95 16.00 7.83
C SER A 164 11.28 17.46 7.54
N ASP A 165 10.51 18.06 6.63
CA ASP A 165 10.47 19.51 6.44
C ASP A 165 9.34 20.16 7.27
N ARG A 166 8.68 19.38 8.12
CA ARG A 166 7.52 19.77 8.93
C ARG A 166 7.98 20.30 10.31
N SER A 167 7.23 21.23 10.83
CA SER A 167 7.47 21.80 12.18
C SER A 167 7.28 20.80 13.31
N ASP A 168 6.53 19.70 13.06
CA ASP A 168 6.27 18.64 14.03
C ASP A 168 7.28 17.47 13.98
N ASN A 169 8.32 17.59 13.16
CA ASN A 169 9.38 16.58 12.95
C ASN A 169 8.84 15.17 12.54
N ARG A 170 7.63 15.11 12.00
CA ARG A 170 7.06 13.85 11.50
C ARG A 170 7.34 13.69 10.00
N PRO A 171 7.36 12.46 9.47
CA PRO A 171 7.56 12.23 8.04
C PRO A 171 6.66 13.08 7.14
N ASN A 172 7.16 13.53 6.00
CA ASN A 172 6.38 14.31 5.04
C ASN A 172 5.21 13.51 4.45
N ASP A 173 5.43 12.22 4.20
CA ASP A 173 4.42 11.33 3.63
C ASP A 173 3.32 10.98 4.65
N PRO A 174 2.02 11.16 4.31
CA PRO A 174 0.92 10.88 5.24
C PRO A 174 0.80 9.39 5.58
N VAL A 175 1.11 8.49 4.64
CA VAL A 175 1.02 7.04 4.85
C VAL A 175 2.15 6.60 5.79
N THR A 176 3.36 7.10 5.60
CA THR A 176 4.48 6.87 6.52
C THR A 176 4.17 7.39 7.91
N ARG A 177 3.62 8.62 8.02
CA ARG A 177 3.20 9.16 9.34
C ARG A 177 2.21 8.26 10.04
N PHE A 178 1.24 7.73 9.30
CA PHE A 178 0.26 6.82 9.85
C PHE A 178 0.92 5.54 10.40
N HIS A 179 1.75 4.85 9.61
CA HIS A 179 2.36 3.60 10.03
C HIS A 179 3.39 3.79 11.16
N VAL A 180 4.31 4.72 11.01
CA VAL A 180 5.34 5.00 12.02
C VAL A 180 4.72 5.53 13.32
N GLY A 181 3.70 6.40 13.22
CA GLY A 181 2.95 6.88 14.38
C GLY A 181 2.19 5.78 15.13
N ASN A 182 1.99 4.62 14.50
CA ASN A 182 1.36 3.43 15.08
C ASN A 182 2.36 2.36 15.52
N GLY A 183 3.65 2.68 15.51
CA GLY A 183 4.71 1.82 16.01
C GLY A 183 5.36 0.94 14.95
N ALA A 184 5.04 1.12 13.66
CA ALA A 184 5.74 0.42 12.60
C ALA A 184 7.14 0.99 12.40
N SER A 185 8.08 0.16 11.99
CA SER A 185 9.40 0.55 11.50
C SER A 185 9.49 0.41 9.99
N MET A 186 10.24 1.28 9.34
CA MET A 186 10.49 1.16 7.91
C MET A 186 11.44 0.00 7.64
N HIS A 187 11.00 -0.97 6.84
CA HIS A 187 11.80 -2.13 6.49
C HIS A 187 12.53 -1.93 5.17
N GLN A 188 11.84 -1.52 4.11
CA GLN A 188 12.39 -1.44 2.76
C GLN A 188 11.66 -0.41 1.90
N ILE A 189 12.38 0.20 0.96
CA ILE A 189 11.83 1.02 -0.12
C ILE A 189 11.98 0.24 -1.41
N ASN A 190 10.87 -0.02 -2.11
CA ASN A 190 10.85 -0.79 -3.34
C ASN A 190 10.66 0.13 -4.55
N PHE A 191 11.59 0.05 -5.49
CA PHE A 191 11.52 0.77 -6.75
C PHE A 191 10.63 0.03 -7.74
N LEU A 192 9.78 0.75 -8.47
CA LEU A 192 8.82 0.18 -9.43
C LEU A 192 7.97 -0.96 -8.85
N ALA A 193 7.61 -0.84 -7.58
CA ALA A 193 6.82 -1.85 -6.88
C ALA A 193 5.37 -2.00 -7.41
N ASP A 194 4.91 -1.07 -8.24
CA ASP A 194 3.70 -1.18 -9.05
C ASP A 194 4.06 -1.02 -10.52
N SER A 195 3.72 -2.02 -11.33
CA SER A 195 3.95 -2.02 -12.78
C SER A 195 2.96 -1.13 -13.55
N ILE A 196 1.97 -0.56 -12.88
CA ILE A 196 1.05 0.37 -13.51
C ILE A 196 1.70 1.76 -13.55
N VAL A 197 2.62 1.92 -14.49
CA VAL A 197 2.80 3.22 -15.13
C VAL A 197 1.54 3.41 -15.97
N ALA A 198 0.51 3.98 -15.38
CA ALA A 198 -0.68 4.38 -16.13
C ALA A 198 -0.24 5.50 -17.08
N ILE A 199 0.16 5.12 -18.28
CA ILE A 199 0.30 6.02 -19.42
C ILE A 199 -1.13 6.39 -19.82
N SER A 200 -1.70 7.36 -19.16
CA SER A 200 -2.90 8.04 -19.63
C SER A 200 -2.48 9.03 -20.70
N VAL A 201 -2.36 8.54 -21.94
CA VAL A 201 -2.39 9.40 -23.12
C VAL A 201 -3.87 9.68 -23.40
N ALA A 202 -4.33 10.83 -23.07
CA ALA A 202 -5.43 11.62 -23.59
C ALA A 202 -6.28 12.25 -22.48
N GLY A 203 -6.26 13.54 -22.44
CA GLY A 203 -7.31 14.48 -22.07
C GLY A 203 -8.21 14.13 -20.88
N ASN A 204 -8.04 14.83 -19.77
CA ASN A 204 -8.87 14.88 -18.57
C ASN A 204 -8.67 13.75 -17.56
N SER A 205 -7.80 14.05 -16.58
CA SER A 205 -7.67 13.34 -15.28
C SER A 205 -6.94 12.01 -15.30
N PRO A 206 -6.54 11.48 -14.15
CA PRO A 206 -5.94 12.10 -13.00
C PRO A 206 -4.47 11.75 -12.87
N LYS A 207 -3.69 12.63 -12.29
CA LYS A 207 -2.43 12.41 -11.60
C LYS A 207 -1.62 11.18 -12.05
N ASN A 208 -0.73 11.37 -13.02
CA ASN A 208 0.36 10.43 -13.32
C ASN A 208 1.22 10.26 -12.06
N SER A 209 0.85 9.33 -11.20
CA SER A 209 1.62 9.05 -10.00
C SER A 209 2.58 7.92 -10.31
N VAL A 210 3.86 8.20 -10.33
CA VAL A 210 4.89 7.18 -10.16
C VAL A 210 4.70 6.63 -8.76
N LYS A 211 3.95 5.56 -8.64
CA LYS A 211 3.71 4.90 -7.35
C LYS A 211 4.96 4.12 -6.97
N LYS A 212 5.68 4.60 -5.98
CA LYS A 212 6.66 3.80 -5.26
C LYS A 212 6.02 3.28 -3.98
N TYR A 213 6.34 2.05 -3.65
CA TYR A 213 5.87 1.43 -2.42
C TYR A 213 7.02 1.30 -1.44
N PHE A 214 6.72 1.43 -0.17
CA PHE A 214 7.63 1.04 0.89
C PHE A 214 6.98 -0.04 1.74
N ILE A 215 7.81 -0.82 2.43
CA ILE A 215 7.34 -1.86 3.34
C ILE A 215 7.74 -1.44 4.74
N SER A 216 6.80 -1.47 5.65
CA SER A 216 7.08 -1.29 7.07
C SER A 216 6.68 -2.53 7.86
N SER A 217 7.47 -2.90 8.86
CA SER A 217 7.14 -4.01 9.74
C SER A 217 6.43 -3.52 11.00
N PHE A 218 5.49 -4.30 11.48
CA PHE A 218 4.93 -4.15 12.80
C PHE A 218 5.57 -5.24 13.66
N TRP A 219 6.40 -4.94 14.66
CA TRP A 219 7.05 -5.87 15.60
C TRP A 219 6.90 -7.37 15.36
#